data_3e39d0716850045dd81a06105ebf8b2c
#
_entry.id   3e39d0716850045dd81a06105ebf8b2c
#
_cell.length_a   1.000
_cell.length_b   1.000
_cell.length_c   1.000
_cell.angle_alpha   90.00
_cell.angle_beta   90.00
_cell.angle_gamma   90.00
#
_symmetry.space_group_name_H-M   'P 1'
#
loop_
_entity.id
_entity.type
_entity.pdbx_description
1 polymer ?
#
loop_
_entity_poly.entity_id
_entity_poly.type
_entity_poly.pdbx_seq_one_letter_code
_entity_poly.pdbx_strand_id
1 'polypeptide(L)'
;ERVKIRTIDEILDAVRRTPNVDYLYLAGNHDDTTYAFADHDIPTNLKLFSKEWATYEYDGVAISGIEICEANAHSLYLNIPHKNGVVNIVTLHGQVGSSSDVDEINLSLLKNKGINYLALGHIHTYLEQPLDSEGIYCYSGCLEGRGFDECGPKGFVLLTVESGHLEHEFVPFSCRQLHRIPV
;
A
#
# COMPACT_ATOMS: atom_id res chain seq x y z
N GLU A 1 2.51 5.35 17.73
CA GLU A 1 1.57 6.31 18.35
C GLU A 1 0.16 5.97 17.84
N ARG A 2 -0.76 5.61 18.74
CA ARG A 2 -2.13 5.21 18.33
C ARG A 2 -2.85 6.39 17.69
N VAL A 3 -3.48 6.15 16.55
CA VAL A 3 -4.36 7.13 15.90
C VAL A 3 -5.51 7.48 16.86
N LYS A 4 -5.79 8.78 17.01
CA LYS A 4 -6.86 9.23 17.91
C LYS A 4 -8.23 8.82 17.33
N ILE A 5 -9.17 8.39 18.18
CA ILE A 5 -10.55 8.03 17.82
C ILE A 5 -11.18 9.11 16.93
N ARG A 6 -11.06 10.38 17.29
CA ARG A 6 -11.57 11.50 16.48
C ARG A 6 -11.05 11.50 15.03
N THR A 7 -9.77 11.12 14.82
CA THR A 7 -9.19 11.06 13.47
C THR A 7 -9.79 9.90 12.67
N ILE A 8 -10.10 8.78 13.34
CA ILE A 8 -10.77 7.64 12.70
C ILE A 8 -12.19 8.04 12.29
N ASP A 9 -12.94 8.70 13.16
CA ASP A 9 -14.28 9.22 12.84
C ASP A 9 -14.25 10.15 11.62
N GLU A 10 -13.30 11.09 11.59
CA GLU A 10 -13.11 12.02 10.47
C GLU A 10 -12.82 11.30 9.16
N ILE A 11 -12.00 10.23 9.19
CA ILE A 11 -11.70 9.37 8.03
C ILE A 11 -12.97 8.63 7.57
N LEU A 12 -13.67 7.97 8.49
CA LEU A 12 -14.89 7.22 8.17
C LEU A 12 -15.98 8.14 7.59
N ASP A 13 -16.12 9.35 8.11
CA ASP A 13 -17.03 10.34 7.58
C ASP A 13 -16.63 10.82 6.18
N ALA A 14 -15.33 10.95 5.90
CA ALA A 14 -14.85 11.27 4.56
C ALA A 14 -15.17 10.15 3.56
N VAL A 15 -14.94 8.89 3.96
CA VAL A 15 -15.28 7.69 3.16
C VAL A 15 -16.78 7.64 2.86
N ARG A 16 -17.64 7.87 3.86
CA ARG A 16 -19.11 7.89 3.67
C ARG A 16 -19.59 8.95 2.69
N ARG A 17 -18.89 10.10 2.61
CA ARG A 17 -19.24 11.19 1.68
C ARG A 17 -18.88 10.89 0.22
N THR A 18 -18.13 9.84 -0.04
CA THR A 18 -17.68 9.44 -1.38
C THR A 18 -18.07 8.00 -1.71
N PRO A 19 -19.38 7.67 -1.76
CA PRO A 19 -19.85 6.28 -1.85
C PRO A 19 -19.51 5.59 -3.19
N ASN A 20 -19.10 6.35 -4.20
CA ASN A 20 -18.70 5.83 -5.51
C ASN A 20 -17.19 5.52 -5.60
N VAL A 21 -16.46 5.69 -4.50
CA VAL A 21 -15.02 5.42 -4.42
C VAL A 21 -14.81 4.30 -3.38
N ASP A 22 -14.19 3.22 -3.78
CA ASP A 22 -13.73 2.20 -2.84
C ASP A 22 -12.35 2.59 -2.27
N TYR A 23 -12.23 2.46 -0.97
CA TYR A 23 -11.00 2.66 -0.23
C TYR A 23 -10.47 1.31 0.23
N LEU A 24 -9.23 0.98 -0.13
CA LEU A 24 -8.57 -0.24 0.29
C LEU A 24 -7.52 0.13 1.34
N TYR A 25 -7.69 -0.36 2.55
CA TYR A 25 -6.81 -0.05 3.67
C TYR A 25 -5.97 -1.26 4.07
N LEU A 26 -4.66 -1.05 4.11
CA LEU A 26 -3.68 -1.99 4.64
C LEU A 26 -3.00 -1.35 5.86
N ALA A 27 -3.03 -2.03 7.00
CA ALA A 27 -2.34 -1.57 8.21
C ALA A 27 -0.82 -1.64 8.04
N GLY A 28 -0.14 -0.63 8.55
CA GLY A 28 1.30 -0.62 8.73
C GLY A 28 1.72 -1.20 10.08
N ASN A 29 3.03 -1.32 10.29
CA ASN A 29 3.62 -1.84 11.53
C ASN A 29 3.36 -0.98 12.79
N HIS A 30 2.89 0.26 12.61
CA HIS A 30 2.46 1.16 13.69
C HIS A 30 0.94 1.19 13.88
N ASP A 31 0.19 0.52 13.03
CA ASP A 31 -1.26 0.47 13.06
C ASP A 31 -1.73 -0.88 13.61
N ASP A 32 -2.86 -0.89 14.24
CA ASP A 32 -3.55 -2.11 14.65
C ASP A 32 -5.01 -1.99 14.22
N THR A 33 -5.33 -2.61 13.07
CA THR A 33 -6.69 -2.61 12.51
C THR A 33 -7.72 -3.16 13.48
N THR A 34 -7.34 -4.13 14.31
CA THR A 34 -8.22 -4.74 15.30
C THR A 34 -8.72 -3.72 16.31
N TYR A 35 -7.86 -2.76 16.69
CA TYR A 35 -8.21 -1.71 17.64
C TYR A 35 -8.71 -0.42 16.95
N ALA A 36 -8.18 -0.10 15.77
CA ALA A 36 -8.52 1.15 15.10
C ALA A 36 -9.99 1.23 14.71
N PHE A 37 -10.58 0.10 14.31
CA PHE A 37 -11.95 0.04 13.79
C PHE A 37 -12.90 -0.81 14.64
N ALA A 38 -12.46 -1.36 15.78
CA ALA A 38 -13.22 -2.35 16.57
C ALA A 38 -14.62 -1.89 16.98
N ASP A 39 -14.80 -0.62 17.29
CA ASP A 39 -16.05 -0.05 17.80
C ASP A 39 -16.75 0.87 16.78
N HIS A 40 -16.35 0.79 15.49
CA HIS A 40 -16.87 1.68 14.46
C HIS A 40 -17.73 0.91 13.44
N ASP A 41 -18.80 1.57 12.99
CA ASP A 41 -19.58 1.12 11.84
C ASP A 41 -18.80 1.45 10.55
N ILE A 42 -18.21 0.41 9.95
CA ILE A 42 -17.33 0.54 8.78
C ILE A 42 -18.18 0.71 7.51
N PRO A 43 -17.99 1.79 6.76
CA PRO A 43 -18.67 1.99 5.49
C PRO A 43 -18.40 0.85 4.51
N THR A 44 -19.40 0.47 3.71
CA THR A 44 -19.28 -0.65 2.75
C THR A 44 -18.24 -0.43 1.67
N ASN A 45 -17.88 0.82 1.39
CA ASN A 45 -16.84 1.24 0.45
C ASN A 45 -15.45 1.37 1.10
N LEU A 46 -15.28 1.03 2.38
CA LEU A 46 -13.97 0.82 3.01
C LEU A 46 -13.68 -0.67 3.10
N LYS A 47 -12.69 -1.11 2.35
CA LYS A 47 -12.23 -2.49 2.27
C LYS A 47 -10.96 -2.64 3.11
N LEU A 48 -10.96 -3.55 4.08
CA LEU A 48 -9.82 -3.78 4.95
C LEU A 48 -9.08 -5.04 4.51
N PHE A 49 -7.77 -4.95 4.36
CA PHE A 49 -6.92 -6.12 4.31
C PHE A 49 -6.70 -6.66 5.73
N SER A 50 -6.46 -7.95 5.84
CA SER A 50 -6.26 -8.64 7.11
C SER A 50 -5.00 -9.50 7.08
N LYS A 51 -4.80 -10.32 8.11
CA LYS A 51 -3.68 -11.27 8.22
C LYS A 51 -3.78 -12.49 7.28
N GLU A 52 -4.83 -12.54 6.47
CA GLU A 52 -5.01 -13.49 5.37
C GLU A 52 -5.09 -12.74 4.04
N TRP A 53 -4.67 -13.38 2.95
CA TRP A 53 -4.79 -12.79 1.63
C TRP A 53 -6.25 -12.46 1.30
N ALA A 54 -6.50 -11.22 0.92
CA ALA A 54 -7.76 -10.78 0.36
C ALA A 54 -7.53 -10.18 -1.04
N THR A 55 -8.48 -10.39 -1.95
CA THR A 55 -8.44 -9.85 -3.31
C THR A 55 -9.74 -9.11 -3.60
N TYR A 56 -9.64 -7.88 -4.05
CA TYR A 56 -10.73 -7.06 -4.53
C TYR A 56 -10.62 -6.91 -6.04
N GLU A 57 -11.68 -7.26 -6.75
CA GLU A 57 -11.70 -7.29 -8.21
C GLU A 57 -12.51 -6.12 -8.76
N TYR A 58 -11.92 -5.48 -9.76
CA TYR A 58 -12.54 -4.42 -10.56
C TYR A 58 -12.41 -4.78 -12.04
N ASP A 59 -13.04 -3.99 -12.91
CA ASP A 59 -12.94 -4.26 -14.35
C ASP A 59 -11.48 -4.21 -14.83
N GLY A 60 -10.97 -5.36 -15.25
CA GLY A 60 -9.59 -5.52 -15.71
C GLY A 60 -8.50 -5.49 -14.63
N VAL A 61 -8.83 -5.42 -13.33
CA VAL A 61 -7.86 -5.32 -12.23
C VAL A 61 -8.20 -6.24 -11.07
N ALA A 62 -7.19 -6.91 -10.53
CA ALA A 62 -7.26 -7.61 -9.25
C ALA A 62 -6.26 -6.97 -8.27
N ILE A 63 -6.74 -6.49 -7.12
CA ILE A 63 -5.92 -5.88 -6.07
C ILE A 63 -5.90 -6.82 -4.87
N SER A 64 -4.73 -7.37 -4.58
CA SER A 64 -4.51 -8.34 -3.50
C SER A 64 -3.64 -7.74 -2.42
N GLY A 65 -3.95 -8.01 -1.17
CA GLY A 65 -3.15 -7.54 -0.03
C GLY A 65 -3.25 -8.45 1.17
N ILE A 66 -2.25 -8.34 2.04
CA ILE A 66 -2.17 -9.05 3.30
C ILE A 66 -1.41 -8.19 4.32
N GLU A 67 -1.93 -8.10 5.54
CA GLU A 67 -1.22 -7.52 6.68
C GLU A 67 -0.14 -8.51 7.16
N ILE A 68 1.13 -8.10 7.09
CA ILE A 68 2.26 -8.95 7.49
C ILE A 68 2.32 -9.00 9.02
N CYS A 69 2.50 -10.21 9.55
CA CYS A 69 2.70 -10.46 10.97
C CYS A 69 3.62 -11.68 11.18
N GLU A 70 4.07 -11.92 12.40
CA GLU A 70 4.93 -13.07 12.72
C GLU A 70 4.37 -14.42 12.23
N ALA A 71 3.06 -14.59 12.28
CA ALA A 71 2.41 -15.84 11.89
C ALA A 71 2.44 -16.11 10.38
N ASN A 72 2.50 -15.07 9.53
CA ASN A 72 2.43 -15.21 8.07
C ASN A 72 3.68 -14.74 7.33
N ALA A 73 4.63 -14.07 7.96
CA ALA A 73 5.80 -13.45 7.32
C ALA A 73 6.60 -14.39 6.41
N HIS A 74 6.65 -15.68 6.74
CA HIS A 74 7.35 -16.69 5.91
C HIS A 74 6.42 -17.39 4.91
N SER A 75 5.14 -17.50 5.20
CA SER A 75 4.18 -18.27 4.39
C SER A 75 3.44 -17.44 3.34
N LEU A 76 3.40 -16.11 3.48
CA LEU A 76 2.67 -15.23 2.56
C LEU A 76 3.11 -15.40 1.09
N TYR A 77 4.37 -15.72 0.85
CA TYR A 77 4.94 -15.90 -0.49
C TYR A 77 4.52 -17.22 -1.20
N LEU A 78 3.97 -18.19 -0.46
CA LEU A 78 3.60 -19.49 -1.00
C LEU A 78 2.34 -19.41 -1.88
N ASN A 79 1.40 -18.57 -1.50
CA ASN A 79 0.07 -18.49 -2.12
C ASN A 79 -0.31 -17.05 -2.47
N ILE A 80 0.55 -16.36 -3.22
CA ILE A 80 0.25 -15.01 -3.69
C ILE A 80 -0.91 -15.11 -4.69
N PRO A 81 -2.02 -14.37 -4.46
CA PRO A 81 -3.14 -14.40 -5.38
C PRO A 81 -2.71 -13.88 -6.76
N HIS A 82 -3.15 -14.58 -7.80
CA HIS A 82 -2.94 -14.20 -9.18
C HIS A 82 -4.18 -14.52 -10.01
N LYS A 83 -4.59 -13.59 -10.87
CA LYS A 83 -5.71 -13.76 -11.78
C LYS A 83 -5.24 -13.57 -13.22
N ASN A 84 -5.51 -14.57 -14.06
CA ASN A 84 -5.13 -14.51 -15.48
C ASN A 84 -5.98 -13.49 -16.26
N GLY A 85 -5.35 -12.77 -17.18
CA GLY A 85 -6.03 -11.88 -18.12
C GLY A 85 -6.44 -10.52 -17.55
N VAL A 86 -5.96 -10.18 -16.35
CA VAL A 86 -6.16 -8.87 -15.71
C VAL A 86 -4.84 -8.33 -15.17
N VAL A 87 -4.80 -7.05 -14.87
CA VAL A 87 -3.68 -6.42 -14.16
C VAL A 87 -3.73 -6.85 -12.70
N ASN A 88 -2.64 -7.46 -12.22
CA ASN A 88 -2.50 -7.90 -10.84
C ASN A 88 -1.68 -6.88 -10.05
N ILE A 89 -2.32 -6.24 -9.09
CA ILE A 89 -1.71 -5.33 -8.13
C ILE A 89 -1.61 -6.05 -6.79
N VAL A 90 -0.41 -6.07 -6.20
CA VAL A 90 -0.21 -6.61 -4.86
C VAL A 90 0.18 -5.48 -3.93
N THR A 91 -0.43 -5.41 -2.75
CA THR A 91 -0.08 -4.41 -1.74
C THR A 91 0.44 -5.06 -0.47
N LEU A 92 1.59 -4.58 0.01
CA LEU A 92 2.26 -5.01 1.22
C LEU A 92 2.82 -3.81 1.98
N HIS A 93 3.04 -3.96 3.29
CA HIS A 93 3.71 -2.95 4.10
C HIS A 93 4.97 -3.53 4.73
N GLY A 94 6.12 -2.95 4.42
CA GLY A 94 7.42 -3.36 4.96
C GLY A 94 8.58 -2.83 4.13
N GLN A 95 9.79 -2.99 4.66
CA GLN A 95 11.02 -2.61 3.98
C GLN A 95 11.50 -3.74 3.07
N VAL A 96 11.92 -3.41 1.85
CA VAL A 96 12.63 -4.38 1.00
C VAL A 96 13.95 -4.74 1.64
N GLY A 97 14.14 -6.03 1.87
CA GLY A 97 15.34 -6.55 2.53
C GLY A 97 15.53 -8.05 2.27
N SER A 98 16.53 -8.61 2.92
CA SER A 98 16.90 -10.03 2.80
C SER A 98 17.10 -10.72 4.14
N SER A 99 16.86 -10.01 5.26
CA SER A 99 16.89 -10.61 6.59
C SER A 99 15.62 -11.43 6.85
N SER A 100 15.54 -12.02 8.02
CA SER A 100 14.36 -12.78 8.46
C SER A 100 13.42 -11.94 9.33
N ASP A 101 13.61 -10.62 9.36
CA ASP A 101 12.78 -9.75 10.16
C ASP A 101 11.35 -9.68 9.59
N VAL A 102 10.36 -9.61 10.47
CA VAL A 102 8.93 -9.66 10.09
C VAL A 102 8.56 -8.51 9.14
N ASP A 103 9.17 -7.35 9.34
CA ASP A 103 8.92 -6.16 8.52
C ASP A 103 9.70 -6.13 7.20
N GLU A 104 10.48 -7.17 6.90
CA GLU A 104 11.24 -7.24 5.66
C GLU A 104 10.53 -8.06 4.56
N ILE A 105 10.47 -7.43 3.38
CA ILE A 105 9.87 -8.01 2.18
C ILE A 105 10.98 -8.55 1.28
N ASN A 106 10.97 -9.85 1.06
CA ASN A 106 11.90 -10.53 0.19
C ASN A 106 11.41 -10.51 -1.27
N LEU A 107 11.92 -9.55 -2.07
CA LEU A 107 11.53 -9.42 -3.48
C LEU A 107 11.84 -10.67 -4.31
N SER A 108 12.86 -11.47 -3.95
CA SER A 108 13.20 -12.66 -4.73
C SER A 108 12.08 -13.70 -4.71
N LEU A 109 11.25 -13.72 -3.66
CA LEU A 109 10.12 -14.62 -3.52
C LEU A 109 8.84 -14.09 -4.21
N LEU A 110 8.84 -12.81 -4.62
CA LEU A 110 7.74 -12.14 -5.32
C LEU A 110 7.94 -12.12 -6.84
N LYS A 111 9.18 -12.31 -7.32
CA LYS A 111 9.50 -12.31 -8.75
C LYS A 111 8.83 -13.45 -9.51
N ASN A 112 8.43 -13.17 -10.74
CA ASN A 112 7.79 -14.14 -11.66
C ASN A 112 6.50 -14.76 -11.09
N LYS A 113 5.77 -13.98 -10.30
CA LYS A 113 4.46 -14.34 -9.74
C LYS A 113 3.29 -13.69 -10.47
N GLY A 114 3.54 -13.03 -11.60
CA GLY A 114 2.53 -12.32 -12.38
C GLY A 114 2.05 -11.03 -11.71
N ILE A 115 2.90 -10.39 -10.90
CA ILE A 115 2.62 -9.11 -10.27
C ILE A 115 3.01 -7.99 -11.24
N ASN A 116 2.03 -7.23 -11.73
CA ASN A 116 2.29 -6.09 -12.60
C ASN A 116 2.72 -4.84 -11.82
N TYR A 117 2.15 -4.67 -10.62
CA TYR A 117 2.50 -3.56 -9.73
C TYR A 117 2.49 -4.02 -8.27
N LEU A 118 3.63 -3.89 -7.61
CA LEU A 118 3.77 -4.16 -6.18
C LEU A 118 3.78 -2.81 -5.44
N ALA A 119 2.64 -2.47 -4.84
CA ALA A 119 2.46 -1.27 -4.03
C ALA A 119 2.99 -1.50 -2.62
N LEU A 120 4.03 -0.78 -2.23
CA LEU A 120 4.67 -0.92 -0.93
C LEU A 120 4.44 0.32 -0.05
N GLY A 121 4.08 0.09 1.21
CA GLY A 121 4.14 1.07 2.29
C GLY A 121 5.39 0.90 3.14
N HIS A 122 5.60 1.77 4.13
CA HIS A 122 6.71 1.83 5.09
C HIS A 122 7.76 2.91 4.77
N ILE A 123 8.25 2.99 3.55
CA ILE A 123 9.25 4.00 3.16
C ILE A 123 8.53 5.31 2.78
N HIS A 124 8.87 6.41 3.46
CA HIS A 124 8.23 7.72 3.31
C HIS A 124 8.80 8.54 2.14
N THR A 125 9.61 7.93 1.28
CA THR A 125 10.16 8.57 0.08
C THR A 125 9.71 7.78 -1.15
N TYR A 126 9.30 8.51 -2.19
CA TYR A 126 8.98 7.88 -3.48
C TYR A 126 10.20 7.11 -4.02
N LEU A 127 9.99 5.86 -4.34
CA LEU A 127 10.98 4.98 -4.94
C LEU A 127 10.28 3.97 -5.84
N GLU A 128 10.72 3.87 -7.08
CA GLU A 128 10.25 2.89 -8.04
C GLU A 128 11.43 2.12 -8.63
N GLN A 129 11.25 0.81 -8.77
CA GLN A 129 12.27 -0.07 -9.35
C GLN A 129 11.59 -1.26 -10.07
N PRO A 130 12.26 -1.88 -11.06
CA PRO A 130 11.80 -3.14 -11.64
C PRO A 130 11.70 -4.25 -10.57
N LEU A 131 10.59 -4.99 -10.57
CA LEU A 131 10.45 -6.22 -9.81
C LEU A 131 11.04 -7.39 -10.60
N ASP A 132 10.58 -7.53 -11.84
CA ASP A 132 11.02 -8.54 -12.82
C ASP A 132 10.78 -8.03 -14.25
N SER A 133 10.61 -8.94 -15.24
CA SER A 133 10.37 -8.57 -16.65
C SER A 133 8.96 -8.06 -16.91
N GLU A 134 8.00 -8.25 -16.00
CA GLU A 134 6.57 -7.97 -16.21
C GLU A 134 6.02 -6.92 -15.26
N GLY A 135 6.74 -6.63 -14.17
CA GLY A 135 6.24 -5.74 -13.14
C GLY A 135 7.30 -4.88 -12.46
N ILE A 136 6.79 -3.92 -11.71
CA ILE A 136 7.58 -3.01 -10.88
C ILE A 136 7.16 -3.09 -9.41
N TYR A 137 8.03 -2.65 -8.50
CA TYR A 137 7.63 -2.33 -7.14
C TYR A 137 7.82 -0.83 -6.87
N CYS A 138 6.93 -0.29 -6.06
CA CYS A 138 6.90 1.13 -5.80
C CYS A 138 6.50 1.45 -4.36
N TYR A 139 7.30 2.29 -3.72
CA TYR A 139 6.93 3.03 -2.53
C TYR A 139 6.40 4.39 -2.95
N SER A 140 5.13 4.67 -2.71
CA SER A 140 4.53 5.99 -3.02
C SER A 140 5.06 7.10 -2.11
N GLY A 141 5.68 6.75 -0.98
CA GLY A 141 6.08 7.69 0.04
C GLY A 141 4.92 8.10 0.94
N CYS A 142 4.96 9.32 1.43
CA CYS A 142 3.90 9.93 2.25
C CYS A 142 3.35 11.20 1.59
N LEU A 143 2.13 11.61 1.98
CA LEU A 143 1.47 12.79 1.40
C LEU A 143 2.08 14.12 1.85
N GLU A 144 2.71 14.13 3.04
CA GLU A 144 3.31 15.33 3.63
C GLU A 144 4.55 14.94 4.46
N GLY A 145 5.65 15.66 4.30
CA GLY A 145 6.85 15.47 5.12
C GLY A 145 6.66 16.06 6.53
N ARG A 146 7.06 15.31 7.55
CA ARG A 146 6.94 15.69 8.96
C ARG A 146 8.27 16.03 9.63
N GLY A 147 9.37 15.57 9.08
CA GLY A 147 10.71 15.73 9.64
C GLY A 147 11.79 16.01 8.61
N PHE A 148 12.97 16.42 9.07
CA PHE A 148 14.13 16.74 8.19
C PHE A 148 14.73 15.51 7.47
N ASP A 149 14.33 14.34 7.82
CA ASP A 149 14.61 13.05 7.17
C ASP A 149 13.68 12.78 5.99
N GLU A 150 12.55 13.51 5.92
CA GLU A 150 11.54 13.37 4.89
C GLU A 150 11.57 14.51 3.86
N CYS A 151 12.76 14.92 3.43
CA CYS A 151 12.95 15.97 2.42
C CYS A 151 12.48 15.54 1.03
N GLY A 152 12.29 16.53 0.16
CA GLY A 152 11.91 16.33 -1.24
C GLY A 152 10.39 16.31 -1.47
N PRO A 153 9.97 16.04 -2.72
CA PRO A 153 8.56 16.00 -3.08
C PRO A 153 7.83 14.86 -2.35
N LYS A 154 6.61 15.15 -1.91
CA LYS A 154 5.70 14.19 -1.28
C LYS A 154 4.39 14.16 -2.07
N GLY A 155 3.75 12.99 -2.12
CA GLY A 155 2.57 12.81 -2.94
C GLY A 155 2.07 11.38 -2.93
N PHE A 156 1.47 10.98 -4.02
CA PHE A 156 0.92 9.64 -4.22
C PHE A 156 1.19 9.16 -5.65
N VAL A 157 0.97 7.88 -5.90
CA VAL A 157 1.05 7.33 -7.26
C VAL A 157 -0.36 7.12 -7.78
N LEU A 158 -0.65 7.70 -8.96
CA LEU A 158 -1.85 7.44 -9.72
C LEU A 158 -1.60 6.26 -10.63
N LEU A 159 -2.47 5.26 -10.56
CA LEU A 159 -2.47 4.12 -11.47
C LEU A 159 -3.68 4.23 -12.41
N THR A 160 -3.45 4.06 -13.70
CA THR A 160 -4.51 3.99 -14.70
C THR A 160 -4.44 2.64 -15.40
N VAL A 161 -5.57 1.93 -15.44
CA VAL A 161 -5.65 0.64 -16.14
C VAL A 161 -6.71 0.75 -17.24
N GLU A 162 -6.26 0.62 -18.48
CA GLU A 162 -7.13 0.63 -19.65
C GLU A 162 -6.78 -0.52 -20.60
N SER A 163 -7.77 -1.31 -20.96
CA SER A 163 -7.60 -2.44 -21.90
C SER A 163 -6.49 -3.43 -21.51
N GLY A 164 -6.27 -3.65 -20.21
CA GLY A 164 -5.22 -4.53 -19.68
C GLY A 164 -3.83 -3.91 -19.65
N HIS A 165 -3.70 -2.63 -19.96
CA HIS A 165 -2.46 -1.87 -19.86
C HIS A 165 -2.46 -1.03 -18.58
N LEU A 166 -1.36 -1.07 -17.82
CA LEU A 166 -1.14 -0.30 -16.60
C LEU A 166 -0.20 0.86 -16.87
N GLU A 167 -0.64 2.06 -16.59
CA GLU A 167 0.19 3.27 -16.51
C GLU A 167 0.27 3.74 -15.05
N HIS A 168 1.37 4.39 -14.70
CA HIS A 168 1.56 4.93 -13.36
C HIS A 168 2.27 6.28 -13.42
N GLU A 169 1.90 7.17 -12.50
CA GLU A 169 2.45 8.52 -12.41
C GLU A 169 2.58 8.93 -10.93
N PHE A 170 3.75 9.45 -10.55
CA PHE A 170 3.87 10.11 -9.24
C PHE A 170 3.29 11.52 -9.31
N VAL A 171 2.28 11.78 -8.49
CA VAL A 171 1.60 13.06 -8.39
C VAL A 171 2.06 13.79 -7.12
N PRO A 172 2.84 14.88 -7.24
CA PRO A 172 3.19 15.72 -6.09
C PRO A 172 1.92 16.34 -5.48
N PHE A 173 1.74 16.20 -4.17
CA PHE A 173 0.52 16.62 -3.48
C PHE A 173 0.78 17.49 -2.24
N SER A 174 1.99 17.42 -1.65
CA SER A 174 2.31 18.12 -0.40
C SER A 174 2.12 19.62 -0.48
N CYS A 175 1.58 20.20 0.59
CA CYS A 175 1.41 21.65 0.72
C CYS A 175 2.74 22.38 0.96
N ARG A 176 3.76 21.66 1.45
CA ARG A 176 5.10 22.20 1.73
C ARG A 176 6.16 21.16 1.42
N GLN A 177 7.34 21.62 1.06
CA GLN A 177 8.48 20.78 0.80
C GLN A 177 9.62 21.12 1.76
N LEU A 178 10.20 20.09 2.39
CA LEU A 178 11.37 20.23 3.25
C LEU A 178 12.64 20.11 2.41
N HIS A 179 13.59 21.00 2.67
CA HIS A 179 14.89 20.99 2.00
C HIS A 179 16.02 20.99 3.03
N ARG A 180 17.05 20.19 2.80
CA ARG A 180 18.30 20.26 3.57
C ARG A 180 19.26 21.20 2.85
N ILE A 181 19.66 22.27 3.52
CA ILE A 181 20.66 23.20 3.01
C ILE A 181 21.97 22.89 3.74
N PRO A 182 23.01 22.43 3.04
CA PRO A 182 24.32 22.28 3.65
C PRO A 182 24.87 23.66 3.98
N VAL A 183 25.42 23.82 5.19
CA VAL A 183 26.07 25.02 5.70
C VAL A 183 27.55 24.78 5.76
#